data_653e43f20a3a6fe3023da259a5e174d3
#
_entry.id   653e43f20a3a6fe3023da259a5e174d3
#
_cell.length_a   1.000
_cell.length_b   1.000
_cell.length_c   1.000
_cell.angle_alpha   90.00
_cell.angle_beta   90.00
_cell.angle_gamma   90.00
#
_symmetry.space_group_name_H-M   'P 1'
#
loop_
_entity.id
_entity.type
_entity.pdbx_description
1 polymer ?
#
loop_
_entity_poly.entity_id
_entity_poly.type
_entity_poly.pdbx_seq_one_letter_code
_entity_poly.pdbx_strand_id
1 'polypeptide(L)'
;MADYKNTVNLPETAFPMKADLARREPDMLAWWDEHRTYEKLRVIAKDRPKFILHDGPPYANGAIHIGHAVNKILKDVIVKSRTLDGFDAPYVPGWDCHGLPI
;
A
#
# COMPACT_ATOMS: atom_id res chain seq x y z
N MET A 1 34.25 20.78 31.39
CA MET A 1 33.04 20.00 31.05
C MET A 1 33.44 18.91 30.11
N ALA A 2 33.03 17.67 30.37
CA ALA A 2 33.34 16.55 29.49
C ALA A 2 32.60 16.66 28.16
N ASP A 3 33.26 16.38 27.06
CA ASP A 3 32.65 16.33 25.73
C ASP A 3 32.30 14.87 25.41
N TYR A 4 30.99 14.61 25.33
CA TYR A 4 30.44 13.28 25.04
C TYR A 4 30.12 13.06 23.55
N LYS A 5 30.49 14.01 22.69
CA LYS A 5 30.14 13.98 21.27
C LYS A 5 30.58 12.67 20.57
N ASN A 6 31.74 12.14 20.94
CA ASN A 6 32.28 10.93 20.32
C ASN A 6 31.87 9.64 21.03
N THR A 7 31.02 9.72 22.06
CA THR A 7 30.52 8.55 22.80
C THR A 7 29.10 8.16 22.42
N VAL A 8 28.46 8.94 21.55
CA VAL A 8 27.09 8.71 21.10
C VAL A 8 27.09 7.64 20.00
N ASN A 9 26.35 6.57 20.24
CA ASN A 9 26.14 5.54 19.24
C ASN A 9 24.95 5.94 18.35
N LEU A 10 25.23 6.50 17.18
CA LEU A 10 24.21 6.83 16.20
C LEU A 10 24.02 5.66 15.25
N PRO A 11 22.76 5.40 14.82
CA PRO A 11 22.52 4.37 13.80
C PRO A 11 23.17 4.77 12.48
N GLU A 12 23.86 3.81 11.87
CA GLU A 12 24.42 3.95 10.54
C GLU A 12 23.64 3.06 9.58
N THR A 13 22.95 3.66 8.62
CA THR A 13 22.05 2.94 7.71
C THR A 13 21.93 3.66 6.37
N ALA A 14 21.79 2.88 5.30
CA ALA A 14 21.46 3.39 3.98
C ALA A 14 19.98 3.78 3.83
N PHE A 15 19.15 3.46 4.84
CA PHE A 15 17.74 3.85 4.82
C PHE A 15 17.60 5.37 4.91
N PRO A 16 16.91 6.03 3.96
CA PRO A 16 16.85 7.49 3.92
C PRO A 16 16.07 8.06 5.12
N MET A 17 16.58 9.14 5.69
CA MET A 17 15.96 9.82 6.83
C MET A 17 14.64 10.51 6.43
N LYS A 18 14.56 11.03 5.21
CA LYS A 18 13.34 11.67 4.68
C LYS A 18 12.50 10.65 3.93
N ALA A 19 11.20 10.69 4.14
CA ALA A 19 10.26 9.85 3.39
C ALA A 19 10.23 10.22 1.90
N ASP A 20 10.19 11.53 1.58
CA ASP A 20 10.18 12.07 0.22
C ASP A 20 9.18 11.32 -0.69
N LEU A 21 7.95 11.14 -0.19
CA LEU A 21 6.96 10.25 -0.79
C LEU A 21 6.52 10.70 -2.19
N ALA A 22 6.43 12.01 -2.42
CA ALA A 22 6.04 12.57 -3.72
C ALA A 22 6.95 12.10 -4.86
N ARG A 23 8.23 11.81 -4.56
CA ARG A 23 9.21 11.29 -5.52
C ARG A 23 9.30 9.77 -5.46
N ARG A 24 9.37 9.22 -4.26
CA ARG A 24 9.63 7.79 -4.06
C ARG A 24 8.45 6.90 -4.42
N GLU A 25 7.22 7.33 -4.18
CA GLU A 25 6.04 6.49 -4.49
C GLU A 25 5.87 6.24 -5.99
N PRO A 26 5.98 7.24 -6.89
CA PRO A 26 5.98 6.97 -8.33
C PRO A 26 7.08 6.01 -8.78
N ASP A 27 8.28 6.14 -8.23
CA ASP A 27 9.39 5.23 -8.54
C ASP A 27 9.10 3.80 -8.07
N MET A 28 8.49 3.64 -6.90
CA MET A 28 8.06 2.33 -6.38
C MET A 28 6.98 1.69 -7.25
N LEU A 29 6.00 2.46 -7.70
CA LEU A 29 4.96 1.96 -8.59
C LEU A 29 5.54 1.50 -9.92
N ALA A 30 6.45 2.28 -10.51
CA ALA A 30 7.14 1.93 -11.75
C ALA A 30 7.96 0.63 -11.57
N TRP A 31 8.64 0.49 -10.45
CA TRP A 31 9.40 -0.71 -10.13
C TRP A 31 8.50 -1.94 -9.98
N TRP A 32 7.36 -1.81 -9.29
CA TRP A 32 6.40 -2.90 -9.14
C TRP A 32 5.81 -3.33 -10.47
N ASP A 33 5.51 -2.39 -11.34
CA ASP A 33 4.98 -2.66 -12.68
C ASP A 33 6.02 -3.39 -13.55
N GLU A 34 7.23 -2.88 -13.61
CA GLU A 34 8.34 -3.48 -14.35
C GLU A 34 8.62 -4.92 -13.90
N HIS A 35 8.59 -5.17 -12.60
CA HIS A 35 8.87 -6.49 -12.01
C HIS A 35 7.64 -7.38 -11.90
N ARG A 36 6.48 -6.91 -12.33
CA ARG A 36 5.21 -7.63 -12.25
C ARG A 36 4.95 -8.17 -10.84
N THR A 37 5.13 -7.32 -9.85
CA THR A 37 5.09 -7.70 -8.44
C THR A 37 3.74 -8.27 -8.03
N TYR A 38 2.63 -7.68 -8.46
CA TYR A 38 1.30 -8.14 -8.11
C TYR A 38 1.01 -9.52 -8.71
N GLU A 39 1.35 -9.74 -9.95
CA GLU A 39 1.17 -11.05 -10.61
C GLU A 39 1.97 -12.14 -9.90
N LYS A 40 3.19 -11.83 -9.46
CA LYS A 40 4.01 -12.76 -8.68
C LYS A 40 3.34 -13.10 -7.34
N LEU A 41 2.76 -12.12 -6.67
CA LEU A 41 2.00 -12.34 -5.43
C LEU A 41 0.78 -13.25 -5.67
N ARG A 42 0.08 -13.08 -6.78
CA ARG A 42 -1.05 -13.94 -7.16
C ARG A 42 -0.61 -15.39 -7.35
N VAL A 43 0.52 -15.62 -8.01
CA VAL A 43 1.08 -16.97 -8.22
C VAL A 43 1.48 -17.61 -6.88
N ILE A 44 2.20 -16.87 -6.02
CA ILE A 44 2.67 -17.37 -4.71
C ILE A 44 1.49 -17.72 -3.80
N ALA A 45 0.42 -16.94 -3.84
CA ALA A 45 -0.72 -17.08 -2.94
C ALA A 45 -1.76 -18.11 -3.40
N LYS A 46 -1.62 -18.67 -4.59
CA LYS A 46 -2.65 -19.49 -5.27
C LYS A 46 -3.26 -20.59 -4.42
N ASP A 47 -2.47 -21.29 -3.64
CA ASP A 47 -2.92 -22.44 -2.84
C ASP A 47 -3.11 -22.11 -1.34
N ARG A 48 -3.06 -20.83 -0.99
CA ARG A 48 -3.28 -20.37 0.39
C ARG A 48 -4.77 -20.24 0.69
N PRO A 49 -5.16 -20.29 1.98
CA PRO A 49 -6.54 -19.97 2.38
C PRO A 49 -6.95 -18.58 1.90
N LYS A 50 -8.16 -18.47 1.38
CA LYS A 50 -8.64 -17.19 0.85
C LYS A 50 -9.08 -16.25 1.95
N PHE A 51 -8.74 -14.97 1.78
CA PHE A 51 -9.29 -13.86 2.52
C PHE A 51 -9.89 -12.88 1.53
N ILE A 52 -11.20 -12.69 1.56
CA ILE A 52 -11.92 -11.81 0.65
C ILE A 52 -12.28 -10.52 1.36
N LEU A 53 -11.70 -9.42 0.91
CA LEU A 53 -12.17 -8.09 1.30
C LEU A 53 -13.23 -7.67 0.30
N HIS A 54 -14.44 -7.45 0.80
CA HIS A 54 -15.53 -6.95 -0.02
C HIS A 54 -15.38 -5.43 -0.17
N ASP A 55 -14.96 -4.97 -1.33
CA ASP A 55 -14.78 -3.55 -1.59
C ASP A 55 -16.11 -2.82 -1.78
N GLY A 56 -16.30 -1.71 -1.04
CA GLY A 56 -17.33 -0.73 -1.34
C GLY A 56 -16.77 0.29 -2.32
N PRO A 57 -17.13 0.24 -3.60
CA PRO A 57 -16.51 1.11 -4.61
C PRO A 57 -16.98 2.56 -4.44
N PRO A 58 -16.08 3.53 -4.72
CA PRO A 58 -16.47 4.93 -4.73
C PRO A 58 -17.30 5.27 -5.98
N TYR A 59 -18.10 6.33 -5.89
CA TYR A 59 -18.76 6.88 -7.07
C TYR A 59 -17.74 7.34 -8.11
N ALA A 60 -18.07 7.10 -9.38
CA ALA A 60 -17.23 7.49 -10.51
C ALA A 60 -17.44 8.97 -10.90
N ASN A 61 -17.47 9.85 -9.92
CA ASN A 61 -17.69 11.28 -10.10
C ASN A 61 -16.88 12.11 -9.10
N GLY A 62 -16.61 13.36 -9.47
CA GLY A 62 -15.91 14.30 -8.60
C GLY A 62 -14.45 13.98 -8.33
N ALA A 63 -13.81 14.82 -7.54
CA ALA A 63 -12.43 14.68 -7.14
C ALA A 63 -12.26 13.77 -5.93
N ILE A 64 -11.11 13.10 -5.85
CA ILE A 64 -10.72 12.33 -4.69
C ILE A 64 -10.48 13.28 -3.50
N HIS A 65 -10.96 12.88 -2.32
CA HIS A 65 -10.78 13.64 -1.09
C HIS A 65 -10.20 12.76 0.04
N ILE A 66 -9.92 13.40 1.18
CA ILE A 66 -9.28 12.70 2.32
C ILE A 66 -10.07 11.48 2.81
N GLY A 67 -11.40 11.49 2.72
CA GLY A 67 -12.23 10.34 3.07
C GLY A 67 -11.96 9.14 2.18
N HIS A 68 -11.76 9.34 0.89
CA HIS A 68 -11.31 8.29 -0.02
C HIS A 68 -9.92 7.77 0.36
N ALA A 69 -9.00 8.66 0.70
CA ALA A 69 -7.65 8.27 1.12
C ALA A 69 -7.69 7.37 2.34
N VAL A 70 -8.42 7.74 3.39
CA VAL A 70 -8.58 6.93 4.61
C VAL A 70 -9.15 5.56 4.28
N ASN A 71 -10.22 5.51 3.51
CA ASN A 71 -10.88 4.25 3.13
C ASN A 71 -9.94 3.33 2.35
N LYS A 72 -9.27 3.85 1.33
CA LYS A 72 -8.38 3.06 0.48
C LYS A 72 -7.11 2.61 1.20
N ILE A 73 -6.53 3.45 2.03
CA ILE A 73 -5.35 3.10 2.82
C ILE A 73 -5.67 1.98 3.83
N LEU A 74 -6.82 2.05 4.51
CA LEU A 74 -7.24 0.99 5.43
C LEU A 74 -7.43 -0.34 4.71
N LYS A 75 -8.05 -0.34 3.55
CA LYS A 75 -8.21 -1.54 2.72
C LYS A 75 -6.86 -2.11 2.28
N ASP A 76 -5.95 -1.25 1.85
CA ASP A 76 -4.60 -1.64 1.45
C ASP A 76 -3.83 -2.29 2.61
N VAL A 77 -3.90 -1.71 3.80
CA VAL A 77 -3.29 -2.28 5.02
C VAL A 77 -3.86 -3.65 5.33
N ILE A 78 -5.18 -3.82 5.27
CA ILE A 78 -5.84 -5.11 5.53
C ILE A 78 -5.38 -6.17 4.54
N VAL A 79 -5.45 -5.89 3.25
CA VAL A 79 -5.08 -6.84 2.19
C VAL A 79 -3.62 -7.23 2.28
N LYS A 80 -2.72 -6.26 2.45
CA LYS A 80 -1.28 -6.51 2.58
C LYS A 80 -0.95 -7.28 3.85
N SER A 81 -1.56 -6.96 4.98
CA SER A 81 -1.33 -7.67 6.23
C SER A 81 -1.78 -9.13 6.13
N ARG A 82 -2.92 -9.39 5.50
CA ARG A 82 -3.40 -10.76 5.29
C ARG A 82 -2.52 -11.54 4.32
N THR A 83 -2.02 -10.91 3.28
CA THR A 83 -1.05 -11.53 2.37
C THR A 83 0.24 -11.91 3.10
N LEU A 84 0.76 -11.03 3.95
CA LEU A 84 1.93 -11.31 4.78
C LEU A 84 1.68 -12.40 5.82
N ASP A 85 0.45 -12.53 6.29
CA ASP A 85 0.02 -13.54 7.27
C ASP A 85 -0.28 -14.91 6.62
N GLY A 86 -0.01 -15.06 5.35
CA GLY A 86 -0.11 -16.35 4.64
C GLY A 86 -1.45 -16.63 3.97
N PHE A 87 -2.31 -15.63 3.78
CA PHE A 87 -3.56 -15.78 3.05
C PHE A 87 -3.42 -15.43 1.58
N ASP A 88 -4.33 -15.96 0.76
CA ASP A 88 -4.60 -15.48 -0.57
C ASP A 88 -5.62 -14.33 -0.48
N ALA A 89 -5.11 -13.10 -0.46
CA ALA A 89 -5.90 -11.89 -0.28
C ALA A 89 -5.88 -11.02 -1.54
N PRO A 90 -6.67 -11.36 -2.59
CA PRO A 90 -6.76 -10.54 -3.78
C PRO A 90 -7.47 -9.21 -3.48
N TYR A 91 -7.08 -8.17 -4.18
CA TYR A 91 -7.82 -6.91 -4.17
C TYR A 91 -8.41 -6.66 -5.56
N VAL A 92 -9.74 -6.59 -5.62
CA VAL A 92 -10.48 -6.32 -6.86
C VAL A 92 -11.19 -4.97 -6.70
N PRO A 93 -10.57 -3.87 -7.15
CA PRO A 93 -11.17 -2.55 -7.08
C PRO A 93 -12.28 -2.38 -8.11
N GLY A 94 -13.17 -1.43 -7.86
CA GLY A 94 -14.25 -1.08 -8.76
C GLY A 94 -14.69 0.36 -8.61
N TRP A 95 -15.70 0.73 -9.40
CA TRP A 95 -16.37 2.03 -9.37
C TRP A 95 -17.87 1.84 -9.27
N ASP A 96 -18.50 2.68 -8.48
CA ASP A 96 -19.98 2.79 -8.48
C ASP A 96 -20.38 3.77 -9.57
N CYS A 97 -20.96 3.24 -10.63
CA CYS A 97 -21.30 3.99 -11.85
C CYS A 97 -22.79 4.24 -12.03
N HIS A 98 -23.61 3.95 -11.02
CA HIS A 98 -25.08 4.07 -11.11
C HIS A 98 -25.62 4.93 -9.98
N GLY A 99 -26.84 5.42 -10.18
CA GLY A 99 -27.58 6.18 -9.20
C GLY A 99 -27.59 7.69 -9.42
N LEU A 100 -28.28 8.40 -8.55
CA LEU A 100 -28.49 9.83 -8.64
C LEU A 100 -27.20 10.66 -8.67
N PRO A 101 -26.11 10.30 -7.95
CA PRO A 101 -24.86 11.05 -8.00
C PRO A 101 -24.12 10.97 -9.34
N ILE A 102 -24.44 10.03 -10.20
CA ILE A 102 -23.85 9.85 -11.51
C ILE A 102 -24.77 10.51 -12.56
#